data_3a89e07d51e0038455096435ce14e1c2
#
_entry.id   3a89e07d51e0038455096435ce14e1c2
#
_cell.length_a   1.000
_cell.length_b   1.000
_cell.length_c   1.000
_cell.angle_alpha   90.00
_cell.angle_beta   90.00
_cell.angle_gamma   90.00
#
_symmetry.space_group_name_H-M   'P 1'
#
loop_
_entity.id
_entity.type
_entity.pdbx_description
1 polymer ?
#
loop_
_entity_poly.entity_id
_entity_poly.type
_entity_poly.pdbx_seq_one_letter_code
_entity_poly.pdbx_strand_id
1 'polypeptide(L)'
;MSVNAGMRNVPDTPSNRQCNAVESALALCLHTIKICSNRNIFTVEYIDIVSMAVNVSMEIYLNSNTANNIRVTDSKSCKDRLEMEYNALTLCKTLIGIINICQRLFHLRMKKKEYWVRLAYNARDLIDKWYESDKKRYSEFIGM
;
A
#
# COMPACT_ATOMS: atom_id res chain seq x y z
N MET A 1 -19.98 10.56 3.92
CA MET A 1 -19.54 9.26 3.44
C MET A 1 -18.19 8.89 4.03
N SER A 2 -18.01 7.63 4.32
CA SER A 2 -16.77 7.14 4.89
C SER A 2 -15.62 7.26 3.88
N VAL A 3 -14.43 7.68 4.38
CA VAL A 3 -13.21 7.65 3.59
C VAL A 3 -12.84 6.23 3.16
N ASN A 4 -13.43 5.25 3.78
CA ASN A 4 -13.19 3.84 3.54
C ASN A 4 -14.26 3.19 2.67
N ALA A 5 -14.91 3.97 1.81
CA ALA A 5 -15.97 3.45 0.95
C ALA A 5 -15.53 2.22 0.14
N GLY A 6 -14.24 2.18 -0.29
CA GLY A 6 -13.68 1.05 -0.99
C GLY A 6 -13.07 -0.01 -0.08
N MET A 7 -13.12 0.18 1.22
CA MET A 7 -12.51 -0.71 2.19
C MET A 7 -13.58 -1.36 3.06
N ARG A 8 -13.41 -2.64 3.31
CA ARG A 8 -14.34 -3.39 4.15
C ARG A 8 -14.02 -3.18 5.62
N ASN A 9 -15.05 -2.89 6.42
CA ASN A 9 -14.93 -2.79 7.87
C ASN A 9 -15.14 -4.18 8.49
N VAL A 10 -14.14 -5.05 8.32
CA VAL A 10 -14.17 -6.37 8.95
C VAL A 10 -13.39 -6.33 10.26
N PRO A 11 -13.74 -7.18 11.23
CA PRO A 11 -13.01 -7.24 12.50
C PRO A 11 -11.53 -7.51 12.27
N ASP A 12 -10.67 -6.92 13.12
CA ASP A 12 -9.24 -7.15 13.09
C ASP A 12 -8.92 -8.49 13.75
N THR A 13 -9.00 -9.54 12.97
CA THR A 13 -8.63 -10.89 13.39
C THR A 13 -7.47 -11.37 12.52
N PRO A 14 -6.66 -12.34 12.97
CA PRO A 14 -5.58 -12.86 12.16
C PRO A 14 -6.02 -13.32 10.76
N SER A 15 -7.21 -13.89 10.64
CA SER A 15 -7.74 -14.35 9.35
C SER A 15 -8.16 -13.22 8.43
N ASN A 16 -8.45 -12.02 8.98
CA ASN A 16 -8.92 -10.87 8.21
C ASN A 16 -7.81 -9.85 7.91
N ARG A 17 -6.65 -9.94 8.55
CA ARG A 17 -5.58 -8.95 8.37
C ARG A 17 -5.09 -8.86 6.94
N GLN A 18 -4.92 -10.00 6.29
CA GLN A 18 -4.48 -10.01 4.90
C GLN A 18 -5.53 -9.37 3.97
N CYS A 19 -6.81 -9.65 4.19
CA CYS A 19 -7.88 -9.07 3.41
C CYS A 19 -7.91 -7.54 3.59
N ASN A 20 -7.84 -7.06 4.83
CA ASN A 20 -7.83 -5.63 5.13
C ASN A 20 -6.62 -4.94 4.52
N ALA A 21 -5.44 -5.56 4.59
CA ALA A 21 -4.22 -5.01 4.03
C ALA A 21 -4.32 -4.87 2.50
N VAL A 22 -4.76 -5.92 1.82
CA VAL A 22 -4.89 -5.93 0.35
C VAL A 22 -5.93 -4.90 -0.10
N GLU A 23 -7.07 -4.82 0.58
CA GLU A 23 -8.12 -3.85 0.24
C GLU A 23 -7.63 -2.41 0.43
N SER A 24 -6.88 -2.14 1.50
CA SER A 24 -6.33 -0.80 1.75
C SER A 24 -5.28 -0.43 0.70
N ALA A 25 -4.47 -1.39 0.27
CA ALA A 25 -3.50 -1.18 -0.79
C ALA A 25 -4.18 -0.87 -2.12
N LEU A 26 -5.28 -1.57 -2.43
CA LEU A 26 -6.06 -1.30 -3.63
C LEU A 26 -6.69 0.10 -3.58
N ALA A 27 -7.29 0.47 -2.45
CA ALA A 27 -7.89 1.79 -2.28
C ALA A 27 -6.85 2.90 -2.49
N LEU A 28 -5.66 2.73 -1.92
CA LEU A 28 -4.55 3.67 -2.11
C LEU A 28 -4.14 3.76 -3.58
N CYS A 29 -4.00 2.63 -4.25
CA CYS A 29 -3.62 2.59 -5.66
C CYS A 29 -4.64 3.32 -6.54
N LEU A 30 -5.93 3.00 -6.37
CA LEU A 30 -7.00 3.61 -7.17
C LEU A 30 -7.07 5.12 -6.93
N HIS A 31 -6.93 5.55 -5.69
CA HIS A 31 -6.94 6.98 -5.37
C HIS A 31 -5.74 7.70 -5.99
N THR A 32 -4.56 7.08 -5.92
CA THR A 32 -3.34 7.67 -6.49
C THR A 32 -3.47 7.85 -8.00
N ILE A 33 -3.98 6.84 -8.70
CA ILE A 33 -4.21 6.93 -10.14
C ILE A 33 -5.20 8.06 -10.45
N LYS A 34 -6.29 8.12 -9.68
CA LYS A 34 -7.33 9.11 -9.89
C LYS A 34 -6.83 10.54 -9.66
N ILE A 35 -6.14 10.80 -8.56
CA ILE A 35 -5.64 12.13 -8.25
C ILE A 35 -4.58 12.57 -9.26
N CYS A 36 -3.69 11.67 -9.65
CA CYS A 36 -2.60 11.97 -10.60
C CYS A 36 -3.08 12.16 -12.03
N SER A 37 -4.30 11.75 -12.36
CA SER A 37 -4.85 11.96 -13.71
C SER A 37 -5.46 13.34 -13.91
N ASN A 38 -5.50 14.17 -12.87
CA ASN A 38 -5.98 15.56 -12.98
C ASN A 38 -4.91 16.44 -13.65
N ARG A 39 -5.06 16.69 -14.94
CA ARG A 39 -4.07 17.44 -15.73
C ARG A 39 -4.02 18.93 -15.39
N ASN A 40 -5.02 19.45 -14.71
CA ASN A 40 -4.99 20.85 -14.26
C ASN A 40 -4.04 21.04 -13.07
N ILE A 41 -3.77 19.96 -12.33
CA ILE A 41 -2.90 19.98 -11.16
C ILE A 41 -1.56 19.32 -11.49
N PHE A 42 -1.61 18.10 -12.03
CA PHE A 42 -0.43 17.30 -12.33
C PHE A 42 -0.02 17.52 -13.79
N THR A 43 0.79 18.54 -14.00
CA THR A 43 1.17 18.99 -15.34
C THR A 43 2.19 18.05 -15.99
N VAL A 44 2.22 18.09 -17.32
CA VAL A 44 3.09 17.23 -18.13
C VAL A 44 4.58 17.48 -17.87
N GLU A 45 4.94 18.69 -17.42
CA GLU A 45 6.33 19.05 -17.14
C GLU A 45 6.98 18.16 -16.09
N TYR A 46 6.19 17.61 -15.18
CA TYR A 46 6.68 16.78 -14.08
C TYR A 46 6.16 15.35 -14.17
N ILE A 47 6.01 14.87 -15.40
CA ILE A 47 5.42 13.54 -15.66
C ILE A 47 6.22 12.42 -14.97
N ASP A 48 7.52 12.58 -14.80
CA ASP A 48 8.37 11.55 -14.19
C ASP A 48 7.99 11.33 -12.71
N ILE A 49 7.74 12.42 -11.98
CA ILE A 49 7.33 12.34 -10.57
C ILE A 49 5.91 11.76 -10.47
N VAL A 50 5.02 12.18 -11.36
CA VAL A 50 3.65 11.68 -11.38
C VAL A 50 3.63 10.18 -11.71
N SER A 51 4.40 9.78 -12.70
CA SER A 51 4.53 8.36 -13.06
C SER A 51 5.08 7.53 -11.92
N MET A 52 6.07 8.06 -11.19
CA MET A 52 6.65 7.39 -10.03
C MET A 52 5.59 7.17 -8.95
N ALA A 53 4.78 8.19 -8.65
CA ALA A 53 3.70 8.06 -7.67
C ALA A 53 2.73 6.94 -8.05
N VAL A 54 2.30 6.92 -9.31
CA VAL A 54 1.37 5.89 -9.81
C VAL A 54 2.03 4.51 -9.75
N ASN A 55 3.26 4.39 -10.24
CA ASN A 55 3.95 3.10 -10.30
C ASN A 55 4.20 2.54 -8.90
N VAL A 56 4.63 3.37 -7.94
CA VAL A 56 4.84 2.92 -6.57
C VAL A 56 3.52 2.46 -5.95
N SER A 57 2.42 3.19 -6.16
CA SER A 57 1.12 2.77 -5.62
C SER A 57 0.65 1.45 -6.22
N MET A 58 0.91 1.21 -7.50
CA MET A 58 0.61 -0.06 -8.14
C MET A 58 1.44 -1.19 -7.56
N GLU A 59 2.73 -0.95 -7.33
CA GLU A 59 3.62 -1.95 -6.74
C GLU A 59 3.22 -2.33 -5.32
N ILE A 60 2.72 -1.37 -4.54
CA ILE A 60 2.19 -1.65 -3.19
C ILE A 60 1.06 -2.68 -3.29
N TYR A 61 0.11 -2.44 -4.19
CA TYR A 61 -1.01 -3.36 -4.37
C TYR A 61 -0.55 -4.70 -4.93
N LEU A 62 0.30 -4.68 -5.97
CA LEU A 62 0.73 -5.92 -6.64
C LEU A 62 1.53 -6.81 -5.71
N ASN A 63 2.43 -6.24 -4.90
CA ASN A 63 3.18 -7.01 -3.90
C ASN A 63 2.25 -7.60 -2.84
N SER A 64 1.29 -6.80 -2.36
CA SER A 64 0.32 -7.26 -1.36
C SER A 64 -0.55 -8.39 -1.91
N ASN A 65 -1.05 -8.21 -3.13
CA ASN A 65 -1.89 -9.20 -3.78
C ASN A 65 -1.12 -10.50 -4.06
N THR A 66 0.11 -10.39 -4.51
CA THR A 66 0.98 -11.55 -4.76
C THR A 66 1.22 -12.32 -3.47
N ALA A 67 1.58 -11.60 -2.38
CA ALA A 67 1.79 -12.22 -1.08
C ALA A 67 0.53 -12.96 -0.60
N ASN A 68 -0.63 -12.32 -0.76
CA ASN A 68 -1.91 -12.91 -0.34
C ASN A 68 -2.22 -14.22 -1.09
N ASN A 69 -1.71 -14.37 -2.29
CA ASN A 69 -1.92 -15.56 -3.12
C ASN A 69 -0.85 -16.64 -2.92
N ILE A 70 0.18 -16.37 -2.15
CA ILE A 70 1.20 -17.37 -1.82
C ILE A 70 0.72 -18.22 -0.65
N ARG A 71 0.54 -19.51 -0.89
CA ARG A 71 0.21 -20.45 0.17
C ARG A 71 1.51 -20.97 0.77
N VAL A 72 1.69 -20.80 2.08
CA VAL A 72 2.89 -21.24 2.78
C VAL A 72 2.83 -22.73 3.04
N THR A 73 3.76 -23.47 2.43
CA THR A 73 3.88 -24.92 2.57
C THR A 73 5.31 -25.34 2.95
N ASP A 74 6.28 -24.44 2.82
CA ASP A 74 7.70 -24.72 3.11
C ASP A 74 8.43 -23.41 3.40
N SER A 75 9.72 -23.52 3.65
CA SER A 75 10.59 -22.37 3.96
C SER A 75 10.63 -21.37 2.80
N LYS A 76 10.68 -21.85 1.56
CA LYS A 76 10.77 -20.99 0.38
C LYS A 76 9.48 -20.17 0.19
N SER A 77 8.33 -20.81 0.25
CA SER A 77 7.05 -20.10 0.09
C SER A 77 6.83 -19.11 1.23
N CYS A 78 7.27 -19.46 2.44
CA CYS A 78 7.23 -18.54 3.58
C CYS A 78 8.09 -17.29 3.32
N LYS A 79 9.32 -17.50 2.90
CA LYS A 79 10.24 -16.41 2.58
C LYS A 79 9.68 -15.52 1.48
N ASP A 80 9.17 -16.11 0.40
CA ASP A 80 8.62 -15.36 -0.71
C ASP A 80 7.43 -14.50 -0.28
N ARG A 81 6.51 -15.06 0.49
CA ARG A 81 5.36 -14.33 0.99
C ARG A 81 5.75 -13.16 1.89
N LEU A 82 6.62 -13.40 2.86
CA LEU A 82 7.08 -12.35 3.78
C LEU A 82 7.86 -11.27 3.06
N GLU A 83 8.66 -11.62 2.06
CA GLU A 83 9.42 -10.66 1.26
C GLU A 83 8.49 -9.73 0.49
N MET A 84 7.42 -10.25 -0.12
CA MET A 84 6.44 -9.44 -0.83
C MET A 84 5.70 -8.50 0.12
N GLU A 85 5.32 -8.97 1.30
CA GLU A 85 4.69 -8.13 2.33
C GLU A 85 5.62 -6.99 2.76
N TYR A 86 6.88 -7.32 2.99
CA TYR A 86 7.89 -6.34 3.41
C TYR A 86 8.16 -5.30 2.31
N ASN A 87 8.20 -5.73 1.05
CA ASN A 87 8.34 -4.83 -0.09
C ASN A 87 7.17 -3.84 -0.15
N ALA A 88 5.94 -4.34 0.02
CA ALA A 88 4.76 -3.49 0.04
C ALA A 88 4.84 -2.45 1.17
N LEU A 89 5.27 -2.88 2.36
CA LEU A 89 5.44 -2.00 3.51
C LEU A 89 6.44 -0.89 3.23
N THR A 90 7.60 -1.25 2.68
CA THR A 90 8.65 -0.29 2.33
C THR A 90 8.16 0.70 1.27
N LEU A 91 7.44 0.23 0.28
CA LEU A 91 6.91 1.08 -0.79
C LEU A 91 5.87 2.07 -0.27
N CYS A 92 5.11 1.72 0.76
CA CYS A 92 4.19 2.67 1.40
C CYS A 92 4.95 3.88 1.95
N LYS A 93 6.09 3.64 2.59
CA LYS A 93 6.94 4.72 3.12
C LYS A 93 7.49 5.59 1.99
N THR A 94 7.91 4.95 0.90
CA THR A 94 8.39 5.64 -0.30
C THR A 94 7.29 6.53 -0.89
N LEU A 95 6.07 6.01 -1.00
CA LEU A 95 4.96 6.77 -1.55
C LEU A 95 4.64 8.00 -0.71
N ILE A 96 4.69 7.89 0.62
CA ILE A 96 4.47 9.05 1.50
C ILE A 96 5.49 10.15 1.19
N GLY A 97 6.75 9.80 0.98
CA GLY A 97 7.77 10.75 0.54
C GLY A 97 7.45 11.40 -0.79
N ILE A 98 6.99 10.60 -1.75
CA ILE A 98 6.61 11.10 -3.08
C ILE A 98 5.40 12.06 -2.97
N ILE A 99 4.42 11.74 -2.13
CA ILE A 99 3.27 12.61 -1.90
C ILE A 99 3.71 13.97 -1.36
N ASN A 100 4.68 13.98 -0.45
CA ASN A 100 5.23 15.24 0.07
C ASN A 100 5.88 16.08 -1.03
N ILE A 101 6.59 15.42 -1.95
CA ILE A 101 7.19 16.11 -3.11
C ILE A 101 6.07 16.69 -3.99
N CYS A 102 5.06 15.87 -4.30
CA CYS A 102 3.93 16.30 -5.12
C CYS A 102 3.19 17.47 -4.50
N GLN A 103 2.98 17.45 -3.19
CA GLN A 103 2.28 18.53 -2.50
C GLN A 103 2.99 19.87 -2.70
N ARG A 104 4.30 19.87 -2.59
CA ARG A 104 5.08 21.12 -2.77
C ARG A 104 5.19 21.53 -4.23
N LEU A 105 5.40 20.54 -5.11
CA LEU A 105 5.63 20.81 -6.53
C LEU A 105 4.36 21.29 -7.24
N PHE A 106 3.21 20.69 -6.90
CA PHE A 106 1.93 21.00 -7.53
C PHE A 106 1.02 21.87 -6.68
N HIS A 107 1.49 22.33 -5.51
CA HIS A 107 0.71 23.16 -4.60
C HIS A 107 -0.65 22.55 -4.25
N LEU A 108 -0.66 21.26 -3.93
CA LEU A 108 -1.89 20.57 -3.59
C LEU A 108 -2.57 21.20 -2.37
N ARG A 109 -3.90 21.28 -2.43
CA ARG A 109 -4.67 21.72 -1.26
C ARG A 109 -4.39 20.77 -0.10
N MET A 110 -4.30 21.31 1.12
CA MET A 110 -3.95 20.53 2.29
C MET A 110 -4.92 19.37 2.52
N LYS A 111 -6.21 19.59 2.30
CA LYS A 111 -7.22 18.51 2.43
C LYS A 111 -6.96 17.35 1.49
N LYS A 112 -6.59 17.62 0.23
CA LYS A 112 -6.28 16.57 -0.74
C LYS A 112 -5.03 15.80 -0.36
N LYS A 113 -3.99 16.53 0.08
CA LYS A 113 -2.76 15.90 0.56
C LYS A 113 -3.04 15.02 1.77
N GLU A 114 -3.76 15.54 2.76
CA GLU A 114 -4.06 14.81 4.00
C GLU A 114 -4.85 13.53 3.74
N TYR A 115 -5.83 13.58 2.84
CA TYR A 115 -6.60 12.41 2.49
C TYR A 115 -5.70 11.34 1.82
N TRP A 116 -4.87 11.77 0.86
CA TRP A 116 -3.97 10.88 0.15
C TRP A 116 -2.95 10.24 1.11
N VAL A 117 -2.33 11.06 1.96
CA VAL A 117 -1.38 10.59 2.99
C VAL A 117 -2.07 9.63 3.96
N ARG A 118 -3.31 9.91 4.35
CA ARG A 118 -4.06 9.04 5.26
C ARG A 118 -4.25 7.65 4.67
N LEU A 119 -4.56 7.56 3.37
CA LEU A 119 -4.68 6.27 2.70
C LEU A 119 -3.35 5.52 2.70
N ALA A 120 -2.25 6.23 2.50
CA ALA A 120 -0.91 5.63 2.51
C ALA A 120 -0.53 5.12 3.92
N TYR A 121 -0.80 5.90 4.96
CA TYR A 121 -0.56 5.48 6.34
C TYR A 121 -1.45 4.31 6.73
N ASN A 122 -2.70 4.33 6.32
CA ASN A 122 -3.62 3.23 6.61
C ASN A 122 -3.15 1.92 5.97
N ALA A 123 -2.73 1.97 4.72
CA ALA A 123 -2.18 0.80 4.04
C ALA A 123 -0.92 0.30 4.74
N ARG A 124 -0.01 1.22 5.08
CA ARG A 124 1.22 0.89 5.79
C ARG A 124 0.92 0.16 7.10
N ASP A 125 0.01 0.71 7.90
CA ASP A 125 -0.30 0.15 9.22
C ASP A 125 -0.93 -1.24 9.11
N LEU A 126 -1.84 -1.43 8.15
CA LEU A 126 -2.50 -2.72 7.95
C LEU A 126 -1.53 -3.77 7.39
N ILE A 127 -0.66 -3.37 6.47
CA ILE A 127 0.35 -4.28 5.92
C ILE A 127 1.35 -4.66 7.03
N ASP A 128 1.75 -3.71 7.87
CA ASP A 128 2.67 -3.96 8.97
C ASP A 128 2.08 -4.97 9.97
N LYS A 129 0.82 -4.81 10.34
CA LYS A 129 0.12 -5.75 11.22
C LYS A 129 0.06 -7.14 10.60
N TRP A 130 -0.25 -7.22 9.32
CA TRP A 130 -0.28 -8.48 8.58
C TRP A 130 1.11 -9.13 8.57
N TYR A 131 2.14 -8.37 8.25
CA TYR A 131 3.51 -8.84 8.21
C TYR A 131 3.95 -9.40 9.57
N GLU A 132 3.70 -8.67 10.66
CA GLU A 132 4.04 -9.12 12.00
C GLU A 132 3.24 -10.36 12.40
N SER A 133 1.97 -10.42 12.03
CA SER A 133 1.11 -11.57 12.26
C SER A 133 1.61 -12.82 11.51
N ASP A 134 1.99 -12.65 10.25
CA ASP A 134 2.49 -13.77 9.43
C ASP A 134 3.85 -14.28 9.92
N LYS A 135 4.72 -13.39 10.39
CA LYS A 135 6.00 -13.81 10.98
C LYS A 135 5.79 -14.74 12.16
N LYS A 136 4.78 -14.46 12.98
CA LYS A 136 4.44 -15.33 14.13
C LYS A 136 3.76 -16.61 13.65
N ARG A 137 2.80 -16.47 12.74
CA ARG A 137 2.01 -17.59 12.23
C ARG A 137 2.86 -18.64 11.54
N TYR A 138 3.88 -18.22 10.80
CA TYR A 138 4.75 -19.11 10.04
C TYR A 138 6.15 -19.25 10.63
N SER A 139 6.28 -19.03 11.94
CA SER A 139 7.58 -19.04 12.61
C SER A 139 8.34 -20.35 12.46
N GLU A 140 7.63 -21.48 12.33
CA GLU A 140 8.24 -22.79 12.12
C GLU A 140 9.00 -22.92 10.80
N PHE A 141 8.67 -22.09 9.80
CA PHE A 141 9.32 -22.10 8.50
C PHE A 141 10.48 -21.10 8.41
N ILE A 142 10.57 -20.16 9.36
CA ILE A 142 11.60 -19.13 9.34
C ILE A 142 12.91 -19.72 9.89
N GLY A 143 14.00 -19.51 9.13
CA GLY A 143 15.32 -20.00 9.53
C GLY A 143 15.62 -21.44 9.16
N MET A 144 14.71 -22.10 8.48
CA MET A 144 14.95 -23.45 7.99
C MET A 144 15.90 -23.48 6.80
#